data_06801326a26589f1a3c0e7b44d437683
#
_entry.id   06801326a26589f1a3c0e7b44d437683
#
_cell.length_a   1.000
_cell.length_b   1.000
_cell.length_c   1.000
_cell.angle_alpha   90.00
_cell.angle_beta   90.00
_cell.angle_gamma   90.00
#
_symmetry.space_group_name_H-M   'P 1'
#
loop_
_entity.id
_entity.type
_entity.pdbx_description
1 polymer ?
#
loop_
_entity_poly.entity_id
_entity_poly.type
_entity_poly.pdbx_seq_one_letter_code
_entity_poly.pdbx_strand_id
1 'polypeptide(L)'
;MNQDMTPTPTSAPAEGTRTVVVERVFRQPPEKVWRALTESPLVAQWLMNNDFEPVAGRRFQLRSEPVPNWDGVIDCEVQIVEPAKRLSYRWSAMGLDSVVLWTLTPAEDGTHLRMEHSGFRADQEFAFKGAGYGWQKFIGNLERVVGGLG
;
A
#
# COMPACT_ATOMS: atom_id res chain seq x y z
N MET A 1 26.01 -18.54 5.08
CA MET A 1 25.60 -18.17 4.71
C MET A 1 24.94 -17.54 4.33
N ASN A 2 25.01 -17.30 4.14
CA ASN A 2 24.39 -16.72 3.77
C ASN A 2 23.73 -16.20 3.19
N GLN A 3 23.43 -15.92 3.06
CA GLN A 3 22.86 -15.41 2.53
C GLN A 3 22.32 -14.77 1.99
N ASP A 4 22.35 -14.59 1.94
CA ASP A 4 21.93 -13.92 1.46
C ASP A 4 21.55 -13.41 0.86
N MET A 5 21.39 -13.65 0.83
CA MET A 5 21.07 -13.13 0.30
C MET A 5 20.63 -12.34 -0.49
N THR A 6 20.50 -12.61 -1.20
CA THR A 6 20.11 -11.55 -1.86
C THR A 6 18.77 -11.11 -1.78
N PRO A 7 18.35 -10.51 -0.81
CA PRO A 7 17.01 -10.07 -0.58
C PRO A 7 16.61 -9.03 -1.57
N THR A 8 15.34 -8.96 -1.88
CA THR A 8 14.77 -7.84 -2.56
C THR A 8 14.79 -6.68 -1.59
N PRO A 9 15.54 -5.64 -1.86
CA PRO A 9 15.77 -4.61 -0.85
C PRO A 9 14.52 -3.94 -0.34
N THR A 10 13.54 -3.70 -1.23
CA THR A 10 12.39 -2.91 -0.85
C THR A 10 11.34 -3.71 -0.10
N SER A 11 11.42 -5.03 -0.11
CA SER A 11 10.41 -5.83 0.56
C SER A 11 10.93 -6.54 1.79
N ALA A 12 12.21 -6.42 2.09
CA ALA A 12 12.75 -7.09 3.27
C ALA A 12 12.43 -6.27 4.52
N PRO A 13 11.70 -6.82 5.49
CA PRO A 13 11.43 -6.08 6.72
C PRO A 13 12.68 -5.96 7.57
N ALA A 14 12.73 -4.95 8.40
CA ALA A 14 13.79 -4.83 9.38
C ALA A 14 13.64 -5.96 10.40
N GLU A 15 14.75 -6.35 10.98
CA GLU A 15 14.75 -7.40 11.98
C GLU A 15 13.81 -7.03 13.14
N GLY A 16 13.00 -7.98 13.58
CA GLY A 16 12.08 -7.76 14.68
C GLY A 16 10.76 -7.12 14.28
N THR A 17 10.57 -6.85 12.98
CA THR A 17 9.31 -6.28 12.51
C THR A 17 8.49 -7.31 11.75
N ARG A 18 7.20 -6.99 11.57
CA ARG A 18 6.28 -7.87 10.87
C ARG A 18 5.69 -7.15 9.66
N THR A 19 5.15 -7.93 8.74
CA THR A 19 4.60 -7.44 7.48
C THR A 19 3.18 -7.97 7.30
N VAL A 20 2.26 -7.06 6.94
CA VAL A 20 0.94 -7.46 6.49
C VAL A 20 1.02 -7.70 4.98
N VAL A 21 0.56 -8.85 4.51
CA VAL A 21 0.56 -9.18 3.09
C VAL A 21 -0.85 -9.51 2.66
N VAL A 22 -1.30 -8.90 1.56
CA VAL A 22 -2.59 -9.22 0.96
C VAL A 22 -2.38 -9.39 -0.54
N GLU A 23 -2.92 -10.46 -1.11
CA GLU A 23 -2.82 -10.72 -2.53
C GLU A 23 -4.21 -10.89 -3.13
N ARG A 24 -4.38 -10.41 -4.35
CA ARG A 24 -5.64 -10.52 -5.08
C ARG A 24 -5.37 -10.67 -6.57
N VAL A 25 -6.27 -11.36 -7.25
CA VAL A 25 -6.23 -11.46 -8.70
C VAL A 25 -7.34 -10.58 -9.25
N PHE A 26 -6.99 -9.65 -10.13
CA PHE A 26 -7.93 -8.76 -10.79
C PHE A 26 -8.12 -9.22 -12.24
N ARG A 27 -9.32 -9.08 -12.76
CA ARG A 27 -9.60 -9.42 -14.16
C ARG A 27 -9.16 -8.33 -15.12
N GLN A 28 -8.80 -7.16 -14.60
CA GLN A 28 -8.40 -6.02 -15.41
C GLN A 28 -6.89 -6.03 -15.62
N PRO A 29 -6.41 -5.42 -16.73
CA PRO A 29 -4.96 -5.39 -16.99
C PRO A 29 -4.22 -4.50 -16.01
N PRO A 30 -2.90 -4.68 -15.87
CA PRO A 30 -2.13 -3.90 -14.91
C PRO A 30 -2.28 -2.40 -15.04
N GLU A 31 -2.48 -1.88 -16.25
CA GLU A 31 -2.63 -0.44 -16.45
C GLU A 31 -3.87 0.10 -15.75
N LYS A 32 -4.95 -0.67 -15.73
CA LYS A 32 -6.17 -0.24 -15.03
C LYS A 32 -6.00 -0.29 -13.52
N VAL A 33 -5.39 -1.36 -13.02
CA VAL A 33 -5.11 -1.46 -11.60
C VAL A 33 -4.19 -0.32 -11.18
N TRP A 34 -3.19 -0.03 -11.99
CA TRP A 34 -2.25 1.05 -11.74
C TRP A 34 -2.95 2.41 -11.65
N ARG A 35 -3.91 2.66 -12.52
CA ARG A 35 -4.66 3.92 -12.47
C ARG A 35 -5.34 4.09 -11.11
N ALA A 36 -5.98 3.05 -10.62
CA ALA A 36 -6.67 3.12 -9.33
C ALA A 36 -5.70 3.33 -8.17
N LEU A 37 -4.46 2.86 -8.30
CA LEU A 37 -3.44 3.03 -7.26
C LEU A 37 -2.77 4.40 -7.30
N THR A 38 -2.84 5.12 -8.41
CA THR A 38 -2.02 6.31 -8.61
C THR A 38 -2.79 7.59 -8.94
N GLU A 39 -4.05 7.50 -9.34
CA GLU A 39 -4.83 8.70 -9.61
C GLU A 39 -5.53 9.13 -8.34
N SER A 40 -5.22 10.32 -7.86
CA SER A 40 -5.71 10.81 -6.58
C SER A 40 -7.23 10.67 -6.39
N PRO A 41 -8.06 11.05 -7.38
CA PRO A 41 -9.51 10.88 -7.20
C PRO A 41 -9.94 9.43 -7.05
N LEU A 42 -9.21 8.49 -7.69
CA LEU A 42 -9.53 7.07 -7.56
C LEU A 42 -9.05 6.53 -6.22
N VAL A 43 -7.87 6.96 -5.77
CA VAL A 43 -7.35 6.58 -4.45
C VAL A 43 -8.33 7.00 -3.35
N ALA A 44 -8.95 8.16 -3.52
CA ALA A 44 -9.94 8.64 -2.55
C ALA A 44 -11.16 7.72 -2.46
N GLN A 45 -11.47 6.99 -3.53
CA GLN A 45 -12.64 6.12 -3.56
C GLN A 45 -12.43 4.79 -2.84
N TRP A 46 -11.19 4.31 -2.75
CA TRP A 46 -10.96 3.02 -2.11
C TRP A 46 -10.13 3.13 -0.83
N LEU A 47 -9.35 4.18 -0.66
CA LEU A 47 -8.47 4.31 0.49
C LEU A 47 -8.88 5.47 1.39
N MET A 48 -8.49 6.70 1.05
CA MET A 48 -8.75 7.90 1.84
C MET A 48 -8.58 9.12 0.97
N ASN A 49 -9.12 10.25 1.41
CA ASN A 49 -8.82 11.53 0.77
C ASN A 49 -7.30 11.75 0.79
N ASN A 50 -6.77 12.35 -0.25
CA ASN A 50 -5.33 12.42 -0.41
C ASN A 50 -4.93 13.51 -1.41
N ASP A 51 -3.63 13.85 -1.38
CA ASP A 51 -3.00 14.70 -2.39
C ASP A 51 -1.87 13.96 -3.09
N PHE A 52 -2.07 12.66 -3.32
CA PHE A 52 -1.08 11.77 -3.91
C PHE A 52 -0.71 12.17 -5.34
N GLU A 53 0.57 12.08 -5.66
CA GLU A 53 1.09 12.16 -7.03
C GLU A 53 2.17 11.09 -7.17
N PRO A 54 2.18 10.36 -8.31
CA PRO A 54 3.13 9.25 -8.48
C PRO A 54 4.51 9.75 -8.93
N VAL A 55 5.15 10.52 -8.06
CA VAL A 55 6.48 11.07 -8.32
C VAL A 55 7.39 10.70 -7.15
N ALA A 56 8.49 10.02 -7.43
CA ALA A 56 9.42 9.60 -6.39
C ALA A 56 9.92 10.81 -5.60
N GLY A 57 9.94 10.69 -4.28
CA GLY A 57 10.35 11.76 -3.39
C GLY A 57 9.23 12.69 -2.99
N ARG A 58 8.06 12.60 -3.60
CA ARG A 58 6.94 13.48 -3.29
C ARG A 58 6.31 13.09 -1.98
N ARG A 59 6.10 14.07 -1.10
CA ARG A 59 5.35 13.86 0.14
C ARG A 59 3.88 14.08 -0.11
N PHE A 60 3.06 13.29 0.57
CA PHE A 60 1.62 13.45 0.48
C PHE A 60 0.98 12.99 1.78
N GLN A 61 -0.29 13.30 1.96
CA GLN A 61 -1.03 12.90 3.14
C GLN A 61 -2.27 12.12 2.75
N LEU A 62 -2.59 11.12 3.55
CA LEU A 62 -3.89 10.46 3.51
C LEU A 62 -4.68 11.01 4.69
N ARG A 63 -5.95 11.32 4.46
CA ARG A 63 -6.78 11.94 5.49
C ARG A 63 -8.08 11.19 5.66
N SER A 64 -8.33 10.77 6.89
CA SER A 64 -9.54 10.09 7.30
C SER A 64 -10.22 10.92 8.36
N GLU A 65 -11.39 10.47 8.84
CA GLU A 65 -12.10 11.15 9.92
C GLU A 65 -11.25 11.10 11.20
N PRO A 66 -11.08 12.23 11.88
CA PRO A 66 -10.37 12.20 13.16
C PRO A 66 -11.10 11.36 14.19
N VAL A 67 -10.34 10.71 15.06
CA VAL A 67 -10.88 9.97 16.20
C VAL A 67 -10.16 10.45 17.46
N PRO A 68 -10.63 10.11 18.66
CA PRO A 68 -10.12 10.72 19.89
C PRO A 68 -8.61 10.74 20.05
N ASN A 69 -7.89 9.76 19.59
CA ASN A 69 -6.44 9.71 19.81
C ASN A 69 -5.65 9.85 18.52
N TRP A 70 -6.29 10.33 17.44
CA TRP A 70 -5.63 10.42 16.14
C TRP A 70 -6.33 11.49 15.31
N ASP A 71 -5.54 12.38 14.72
CA ASP A 71 -6.08 13.48 13.91
C ASP A 71 -6.54 13.05 12.52
N GLY A 72 -6.45 11.77 12.19
CA GLY A 72 -6.90 11.26 10.91
C GLY A 72 -5.89 11.39 9.79
N VAL A 73 -4.68 11.84 10.08
CA VAL A 73 -3.68 12.11 9.05
C VAL A 73 -2.59 11.05 9.05
N ILE A 74 -2.26 10.55 7.85
CA ILE A 74 -1.13 9.66 7.63
C ILE A 74 -0.15 10.39 6.72
N ASP A 75 1.08 10.57 7.20
CA ASP A 75 2.12 11.22 6.41
C ASP A 75 2.85 10.19 5.58
N CYS A 76 2.98 10.48 4.29
CA CYS A 76 3.54 9.54 3.33
C CYS A 76 4.61 10.21 2.47
N GLU A 77 5.47 9.37 1.90
CA GLU A 77 6.47 9.84 0.94
C GLU A 77 6.67 8.76 -0.11
N VAL A 78 6.50 9.12 -1.38
CA VAL A 78 6.63 8.18 -2.48
C VAL A 78 8.10 7.78 -2.63
N GLN A 79 8.37 6.49 -2.76
CA GLN A 79 9.72 5.97 -2.90
C GLN A 79 9.98 5.36 -4.27
N ILE A 80 9.12 4.43 -4.70
CA ILE A 80 9.29 3.72 -5.95
C ILE A 80 8.09 3.98 -6.84
N VAL A 81 8.34 4.34 -8.10
CA VAL A 81 7.28 4.45 -9.10
C VAL A 81 7.78 3.76 -10.36
N GLU A 82 7.30 2.55 -10.60
CA GLU A 82 7.56 1.80 -11.82
C GLU A 82 6.21 1.50 -12.45
N PRO A 83 5.81 2.27 -13.46
CA PRO A 83 4.44 2.21 -13.98
C PRO A 83 3.97 0.80 -14.30
N ALA A 84 2.80 0.46 -13.77
CA ALA A 84 2.14 -0.83 -13.92
C ALA A 84 2.94 -2.01 -13.36
N LYS A 85 3.96 -1.74 -12.54
CA LYS A 85 4.81 -2.80 -11.96
C LYS A 85 4.95 -2.67 -10.46
N ARG A 86 5.47 -1.54 -9.96
CA ARG A 86 5.68 -1.38 -8.52
C ARG A 86 5.44 0.05 -8.09
N LEU A 87 4.86 0.18 -6.91
CA LEU A 87 4.66 1.47 -6.25
C LEU A 87 4.94 1.27 -4.77
N SER A 88 5.78 2.14 -4.19
CA SER A 88 5.93 2.09 -2.75
C SER A 88 5.99 3.48 -2.17
N TYR A 89 5.57 3.58 -0.89
CA TYR A 89 5.64 4.84 -0.16
C TYR A 89 5.76 4.57 1.34
N ARG A 90 6.40 5.51 2.02
CA ARG A 90 6.43 5.48 3.47
C ARG A 90 5.04 5.82 3.99
N TRP A 91 4.74 5.29 5.16
CA TRP A 91 3.42 5.42 5.77
C TRP A 91 3.66 5.64 7.26
N SER A 92 3.46 6.87 7.74
CA SER A 92 3.78 7.24 9.11
C SER A 92 2.56 7.82 9.81
N ALA A 93 2.20 7.24 10.93
CA ALA A 93 1.10 7.73 11.75
C ALA A 93 1.20 7.14 13.14
N MET A 94 0.94 7.95 14.16
CA MET A 94 0.84 7.47 15.54
C MET A 94 2.02 6.63 15.99
N GLY A 95 3.23 7.09 15.66
CA GLY A 95 4.44 6.37 16.05
C GLY A 95 4.81 5.19 15.19
N LEU A 96 3.97 4.86 14.21
CA LEU A 96 4.30 3.82 13.24
C LEU A 96 5.08 4.44 12.09
N ASP A 97 6.25 3.89 11.80
CA ASP A 97 7.04 4.29 10.64
C ASP A 97 7.19 3.03 9.79
N SER A 98 6.52 3.02 8.66
CA SER A 98 6.35 1.79 7.89
C SER A 98 6.41 2.08 6.40
N VAL A 99 6.35 1.02 5.60
CA VAL A 99 6.41 1.11 4.13
C VAL A 99 5.32 0.24 3.54
N VAL A 100 4.63 0.78 2.55
CA VAL A 100 3.66 0.03 1.75
C VAL A 100 4.26 -0.20 0.38
N LEU A 101 4.25 -1.45 -0.08
CA LEU A 101 4.75 -1.81 -1.40
C LEU A 101 3.65 -2.55 -2.17
N TRP A 102 3.36 -2.05 -3.37
CA TRP A 102 2.43 -2.66 -4.31
C TRP A 102 3.22 -3.27 -5.45
N THR A 103 2.96 -4.54 -5.76
CA THR A 103 3.58 -5.23 -6.89
C THR A 103 2.48 -5.76 -7.79
N LEU A 104 2.55 -5.40 -9.07
CA LEU A 104 1.60 -5.83 -10.09
C LEU A 104 2.32 -6.77 -11.04
N THR A 105 1.76 -7.96 -11.22
CA THR A 105 2.31 -8.95 -12.13
C THR A 105 1.23 -9.33 -13.13
N PRO A 106 1.49 -9.24 -14.44
CA PRO A 106 0.50 -9.67 -15.42
C PRO A 106 0.13 -11.14 -15.17
N ALA A 107 -1.16 -11.42 -15.20
CA ALA A 107 -1.68 -12.77 -15.09
C ALA A 107 -2.41 -13.10 -16.38
N GLU A 108 -2.75 -14.36 -16.55
CA GLU A 108 -3.34 -14.83 -17.80
C GLU A 108 -4.55 -14.00 -18.20
N ASP A 109 -5.44 -13.71 -17.25
CA ASP A 109 -6.67 -12.99 -17.54
C ASP A 109 -6.75 -11.67 -16.75
N GLY A 110 -5.60 -11.08 -16.44
CA GLY A 110 -5.64 -9.82 -15.70
C GLY A 110 -4.35 -9.52 -14.97
N THR A 111 -4.45 -9.28 -13.66
CA THR A 111 -3.34 -8.82 -12.86
C THR A 111 -3.32 -9.52 -11.52
N HIS A 112 -2.15 -9.99 -11.12
CA HIS A 112 -1.91 -10.43 -9.74
C HIS A 112 -1.35 -9.24 -8.98
N LEU A 113 -2.07 -8.82 -7.94
CA LEU A 113 -1.67 -7.69 -7.10
C LEU A 113 -1.23 -8.21 -5.74
N ARG A 114 -0.06 -7.78 -5.31
CA ARG A 114 0.45 -8.07 -3.97
C ARG A 114 0.73 -6.77 -3.25
N MET A 115 0.18 -6.64 -2.04
CA MET A 115 0.45 -5.50 -1.16
C MET A 115 1.23 -5.99 0.05
N GLU A 116 2.28 -5.27 0.41
CA GLU A 116 3.08 -5.57 1.60
C GLU A 116 3.19 -4.28 2.41
N HIS A 117 2.72 -4.33 3.65
CA HIS A 117 2.84 -3.20 4.57
C HIS A 117 3.76 -3.67 5.70
N SER A 118 4.99 -3.17 5.71
CA SER A 118 6.06 -3.68 6.57
C SER A 118 6.53 -2.62 7.54
N GLY A 119 7.19 -3.07 8.62
CA GLY A 119 7.77 -2.17 9.61
C GLY A 119 7.05 -2.15 10.94
N PHE A 120 6.10 -3.06 11.18
CA PHE A 120 5.40 -3.12 12.46
C PHE A 120 6.31 -3.76 13.50
N ARG A 121 6.63 -3.01 14.57
CA ARG A 121 7.48 -3.52 15.62
C ARG A 121 6.69 -4.48 16.53
N ALA A 122 7.42 -5.28 17.29
CA ALA A 122 6.80 -6.25 18.20
C ALA A 122 5.87 -5.59 19.21
N ASP A 123 6.15 -4.35 19.59
CA ASP A 123 5.32 -3.61 20.56
C ASP A 123 4.14 -2.90 19.89
N GLN A 124 3.91 -3.16 18.60
CA GLN A 124 2.81 -2.55 17.86
C GLN A 124 1.79 -3.59 17.40
N GLU A 125 1.52 -4.55 18.25
CA GLU A 125 0.59 -5.64 17.93
C GLU A 125 -0.79 -5.13 17.53
N PHE A 126 -1.28 -4.14 18.26
CA PHE A 126 -2.61 -3.60 17.98
C PHE A 126 -2.66 -2.94 16.59
N ALA A 127 -1.62 -2.17 16.27
CA ALA A 127 -1.54 -1.52 14.95
C ALA A 127 -1.41 -2.57 13.84
N PHE A 128 -0.65 -3.63 14.09
CA PHE A 128 -0.47 -4.70 13.11
C PHE A 128 -1.80 -5.40 12.80
N LYS A 129 -2.56 -5.75 13.83
CA LYS A 129 -3.84 -6.40 13.64
C LYS A 129 -4.85 -5.47 12.96
N GLY A 130 -4.85 -4.20 13.36
CA GLY A 130 -5.72 -3.21 12.75
C GLY A 130 -5.42 -3.02 11.27
N ALA A 131 -4.14 -3.00 10.91
CA ALA A 131 -3.75 -2.87 9.51
C ALA A 131 -4.22 -4.08 8.70
N GLY A 132 -4.11 -5.29 9.26
CA GLY A 132 -4.60 -6.48 8.55
C GLY A 132 -6.08 -6.38 8.23
N TYR A 133 -6.86 -5.93 9.18
CA TYR A 133 -8.29 -5.72 9.00
C TYR A 133 -8.57 -4.63 7.96
N GLY A 134 -7.87 -3.50 8.11
CA GLY A 134 -8.09 -2.35 7.24
C GLY A 134 -7.73 -2.66 5.80
N TRP A 135 -6.62 -3.35 5.58
CA TRP A 135 -6.21 -3.66 4.22
C TRP A 135 -7.16 -4.59 3.50
N GLN A 136 -7.75 -5.57 4.20
CA GLN A 136 -8.77 -6.42 3.57
C GLN A 136 -9.94 -5.56 3.08
N LYS A 137 -10.37 -4.60 3.88
CA LYS A 137 -11.46 -3.72 3.51
C LYS A 137 -11.06 -2.80 2.35
N PHE A 138 -9.90 -2.17 2.44
CA PHE A 138 -9.44 -1.25 1.41
C PHE A 138 -9.26 -1.95 0.07
N ILE A 139 -8.68 -3.14 0.07
CA ILE A 139 -8.46 -3.87 -1.17
C ILE A 139 -9.78 -4.36 -1.76
N GLY A 140 -10.76 -4.70 -0.92
CA GLY A 140 -12.10 -4.98 -1.40
C GLY A 140 -12.72 -3.76 -2.08
N ASN A 141 -12.51 -2.56 -1.53
CA ASN A 141 -12.96 -1.33 -2.18
C ASN A 141 -12.21 -1.10 -3.49
N LEU A 142 -10.90 -1.39 -3.50
CA LEU A 142 -10.09 -1.25 -4.71
C LEU A 142 -10.63 -2.13 -5.83
N GLU A 143 -11.03 -3.35 -5.52
CA GLU A 143 -11.62 -4.25 -6.52
C GLU A 143 -12.85 -3.62 -7.17
N ARG A 144 -13.70 -2.98 -6.35
CA ARG A 144 -14.90 -2.32 -6.88
C ARG A 144 -14.55 -1.13 -7.77
N VAL A 145 -13.57 -0.33 -7.35
CA VAL A 145 -13.16 0.83 -8.14
C VAL A 145 -12.58 0.40 -9.48
N VAL A 146 -11.68 -0.59 -9.47
CA VAL A 146 -11.08 -1.08 -10.70
C VAL A 146 -12.15 -1.69 -11.61
N GLY A 147 -13.08 -2.44 -11.04
CA GLY A 147 -14.15 -3.04 -11.80
C GLY A 147 -15.08 -2.04 -12.46
N GLY A 148 -15.14 -0.82 -11.94
CA GLY A 148 -15.95 0.25 -12.51
C GLY A 148 -15.22 1.10 -13.55
N LEU A 149 -13.94 0.87 -13.77
CA LEU A 149 -13.19 1.61 -14.80
C LEU A 149 -13.48 0.97 -16.16
N GLY A 150 -14.15 1.69 -17.00
CA GLY A 150 -14.62 1.17 -18.25
C GLY A 150 -13.59 0.67 -19.25
#